data_23251cd2dd7168e91514a9a79dd58dfb
#
_entry.id   23251cd2dd7168e91514a9a79dd58dfb
#
_cell.length_a   1.000
_cell.length_b   1.000
_cell.length_c   1.000
_cell.angle_alpha   90.00
_cell.angle_beta   90.00
_cell.angle_gamma   90.00
#
_symmetry.space_group_name_H-M   'P 1'
#
loop_
_entity.id
_entity.type
_entity.pdbx_description
1 polymer ?
#
loop_
_entity_poly.entity_id
_entity_poly.type
_entity_poly.pdbx_seq_one_letter_code
_entity_poly.pdbx_strand_id
1 'polypeptide(L)' 'MKRKLTHSLHEMQKINKDLYEVFTTDFWDNGTYTIKNISHHATEREAIEQKLINKHKNKNK' A
#
# COMPACT_ATOMS: atom_id res chain seq x y z
N MET A 1 0.63 25.88 -1.72
CA MET A 1 1.79 25.30 -1.09
C MET A 1 1.91 23.83 -1.33
N LYS A 2 3.10 23.35 -1.58
CA LYS A 2 3.30 21.93 -1.85
C LYS A 2 3.47 21.15 -0.56
N ARG A 3 2.79 20.02 -0.48
CA ARG A 3 2.97 19.11 0.64
C ARG A 3 4.16 18.20 0.36
N LYS A 4 4.74 17.68 1.42
CA LYS A 4 5.84 16.74 1.31
C LYS A 4 5.44 15.39 1.85
N LEU A 5 5.89 14.33 1.19
CA LEU A 5 5.67 12.98 1.65
C LEU A 5 6.54 12.72 2.87
N THR A 6 5.93 12.31 3.98
CA THR A 6 6.67 11.99 5.18
C THR A 6 7.06 10.52 5.21
N HIS A 7 6.11 9.63 4.92
CA HIS A 7 6.38 8.20 4.87
C HIS A 7 5.21 7.50 4.21
N SER A 8 5.41 6.24 3.87
CA SER A 8 4.38 5.41 3.27
C SER A 8 4.28 4.10 4.03
N LEU A 9 3.06 3.58 4.16
CA LEU A 9 2.82 2.27 4.74
C LEU A 9 2.24 1.36 3.68
N HIS A 10 2.80 0.16 3.59
CA HIS A 10 2.33 -0.86 2.66
C HIS A 10 1.61 -1.92 3.47
N GLU A 11 0.32 -2.06 3.21
CA GLU A 11 -0.52 -2.89 4.05
C GLU A 11 -1.34 -3.89 3.26
N MET A 12 -1.80 -4.91 3.95
CA MET A 12 -2.64 -5.94 3.39
C MET A 12 -3.75 -6.20 4.40
N GLN A 13 -4.98 -6.38 3.90
CA GLN A 13 -6.07 -6.77 4.78
C GLN A 13 -6.86 -7.91 4.14
N LYS A 14 -7.37 -8.77 4.99
CA LYS A 14 -8.21 -9.88 4.55
C LYS A 14 -9.65 -9.41 4.56
N ILE A 15 -10.28 -9.43 3.39
CA ILE A 15 -11.68 -9.02 3.25
C ILE A 15 -12.60 -10.20 3.54
N ASN A 16 -12.27 -11.35 2.97
CA ASN A 16 -12.93 -12.61 3.30
C ASN A 16 -11.96 -13.75 3.00
N LYS A 17 -12.40 -14.98 3.18
CA LYS A 17 -11.48 -16.12 3.07
C LYS A 17 -10.83 -16.27 1.69
N ASP A 18 -11.43 -15.71 0.67
CA ASP A 18 -10.93 -15.81 -0.69
C ASP A 18 -10.57 -14.48 -1.30
N LEU A 19 -10.44 -13.43 -0.48
CA LEU A 19 -10.18 -12.11 -1.02
C LEU A 19 -9.30 -11.32 -0.06
N TYR A 20 -8.18 -10.86 -0.58
CA TYR A 20 -7.23 -10.02 0.16
C TYR A 20 -7.02 -8.73 -0.61
N GLU A 21 -6.88 -7.64 0.11
CA GLU A 21 -6.61 -6.34 -0.50
C GLU A 21 -5.26 -5.83 -0.06
N VAL A 22 -4.48 -5.33 -1.02
CA VAL A 22 -3.18 -4.72 -0.75
C VAL A 22 -3.27 -3.26 -1.16
N PHE A 23 -2.70 -2.39 -0.34
CA PHE A 23 -2.72 -0.96 -0.65
C PHE A 23 -1.55 -0.26 0.02
N THR A 24 -1.28 0.96 -0.45
CA THR A 24 -0.23 1.81 0.10
C THR A 24 -0.87 3.10 0.58
N THR A 25 -0.52 3.53 1.77
CA THR A 25 -0.98 4.81 2.30
C THR A 25 0.21 5.75 2.37
N ASP A 26 0.11 6.88 1.70
CA ASP A 26 1.11 7.94 1.75
C ASP A 26 0.66 8.98 2.76
N PHE A 27 1.54 9.31 3.70
CA PHE A 27 1.26 10.34 4.70
C PHE A 27 2.01 11.61 4.34
N TRP A 28 1.32 12.74 4.41
CA TRP A 28 1.86 14.03 4.00
C TRP A 28 2.07 14.92 5.20
N ASP A 29 2.99 15.87 5.06
CA ASP A 29 3.37 16.75 6.17
C ASP A 29 2.25 17.71 6.60
N ASN A 30 1.22 17.87 5.78
CA ASN A 30 0.10 18.73 6.13
C ASN A 30 -1.00 18.00 6.90
N GLY A 31 -0.74 16.76 7.32
CA GLY A 31 -1.71 15.99 8.11
C GLY A 31 -2.69 15.18 7.29
N THR A 32 -2.55 15.18 5.97
CA THR A 32 -3.43 14.38 5.10
C THR A 32 -2.77 13.07 4.70
N TYR A 33 -3.56 12.20 4.08
CA TYR A 33 -3.02 10.94 3.55
C TYR A 33 -3.71 10.60 2.25
N THR A 34 -3.06 9.75 1.46
CA THR A 34 -3.59 9.29 0.18
C THR A 34 -3.41 7.79 0.10
N ILE A 35 -4.45 7.09 -0.35
CA ILE A 35 -4.37 5.64 -0.53
C ILE A 35 -4.21 5.36 -2.02
N LYS A 36 -3.22 4.53 -2.35
CA LYS A 36 -2.91 4.21 -3.74
C LYS A 36 -2.46 2.77 -3.89
N ASN A 37 -2.21 2.34 -5.13
CA ASN A 37 -1.73 0.98 -5.44
C ASN A 37 -2.66 -0.08 -4.88
N ILE A 38 -3.96 0.15 -4.97
CA ILE A 38 -4.96 -0.80 -4.47
C ILE A 38 -5.04 -1.98 -5.42
N SER A 39 -4.93 -3.19 -4.88
CA SER A 39 -5.09 -4.40 -5.68
C SER A 39 -5.77 -5.47 -4.84
N HIS A 40 -6.35 -6.44 -5.53
CA HIS A 40 -7.08 -7.53 -4.87
C HIS A 40 -6.52 -8.86 -5.33
N HIS A 41 -6.44 -9.81 -4.41
CA HIS A 41 -5.83 -11.11 -4.67
C HIS A 41 -6.64 -12.21 -4.00
N ALA A 42 -6.62 -13.38 -4.62
CA ALA A 42 -7.40 -14.51 -4.13
C ALA A 42 -6.70 -15.24 -2.99
N THR A 43 -5.39 -15.11 -2.87
CA THR A 43 -4.63 -15.82 -1.85
C THR A 43 -3.77 -14.86 -1.07
N GLU A 44 -3.48 -15.25 0.17
CA GLU A 44 -2.60 -14.47 1.03
C GLU A 44 -1.21 -14.34 0.43
N ARG A 45 -0.72 -15.41 -0.17
CA ARG A 45 0.61 -15.42 -0.75
C ARG A 45 0.76 -14.35 -1.83
N GLU A 46 -0.23 -14.27 -2.72
CA GLU A 46 -0.20 -13.26 -3.79
C GLU A 46 -0.26 -11.86 -3.21
N ALA A 47 -1.07 -11.68 -2.18
CA ALA A 47 -1.19 -10.38 -1.54
C ALA A 47 0.14 -9.96 -0.90
N ILE A 48 0.81 -10.88 -0.22
CA ILE A 48 2.09 -10.60 0.39
C ILE A 48 3.13 -10.25 -0.67
N GLU A 49 3.14 -10.97 -1.80
CA GLU A 49 4.05 -10.68 -2.89
C GLU A 49 3.82 -9.27 -3.44
N GLN A 50 2.57 -8.89 -3.62
CA GLN A 50 2.26 -7.57 -4.12
C GLN A 50 2.67 -6.48 -3.14
N LYS A 51 2.49 -6.74 -1.85
CA LYS A 51 2.92 -5.82 -0.81
C LYS A 51 4.42 -5.58 -0.88
N LEU A 52 5.19 -6.64 -1.06
CA LEU A 52 6.64 -6.53 -1.17
C LEU A 52 7.05 -5.79 -2.44
N ILE A 53 6.37 -6.05 -3.55
CA ILE A 53 6.65 -5.34 -4.80
C ILE A 53 6.41 -3.84 -4.62
N ASN A 54 5.29 -3.47 -3.99
CA ASN A 54 4.98 -2.08 -3.76
C ASN A 54 6.05 -1.40 -2.89
N LYS A 55 6.50 -2.11 -1.87
CA LYS A 55 7.52 -1.60 -0.98
C LYS A 55 8.84 -1.38 -1.72
N HIS A 56 9.25 -2.31 -2.55
CA HIS A 56 10.49 -2.19 -3.31
C HIS A 56 10.39 -1.10 -4.36
N LYS A 57 9.27 -1.00 -5.05
CA LYS A 57 9.08 0.06 -6.04
C LYS A 57 9.24 1.43 -5.41
N ASN A 58 8.66 1.60 -4.24
CA ASN A 58 8.72 2.89 -3.56
C ASN A 58 10.13 3.23 -3.14
N LYS A 59 10.97 2.23 -2.95
CA LYS A 59 12.32 2.42 -2.48
C LYS A 59 13.29 2.82 -3.58
N ASN A 60 12.99 2.45 -4.80
CA ASN A 60 13.88 2.65 -5.94
C ASN A 60 13.60 3.95 -6.67
N LYS A 61 13.56 5.02 -5.94
CA LYS A 61 13.28 6.32 -6.54
C LYS A 61 14.54 7.00 -7.03
#